data_a557817a819098a5d6eb89b87f8c1353
#
_entry.id   a557817a819098a5d6eb89b87f8c1353
#
_cell.length_a   1.000
_cell.length_b   1.000
_cell.length_c   1.000
_cell.angle_alpha   90.00
_cell.angle_beta   90.00
_cell.angle_gamma   90.00
#
_symmetry.space_group_name_H-M   'P 1'
#
loop_
_entity.id
_entity.type
_entity.pdbx_description
1 polymer ?
#
loop_
_entity_poly.entity_id
_entity_poly.type
_entity_poly.pdbx_seq_one_letter_code
_entity_poly.pdbx_strand_id
1 'polypeptide(L)'
;LAIIAAQEGVEVDAHAIKVIAKKHGGDLRNSIGALQKAAYLEPKSLRKFIAELESSGFDADLVLRLCMSEKAIQQGVMALINNRPALTKERIREVFTHAMKSPAGQSNKVKVLDAAIQSERDILMGVDPLIVAHNFCRLLSE
;
A
#
# COMPACT_ATOMS: atom_id res chain seq x y z
N LEU A 1 13.11 -8.42 13.80
CA LEU A 1 14.00 -7.27 13.51
C LEU A 1 14.73 -6.76 14.76
N ALA A 2 14.08 -6.66 15.90
CA ALA A 2 14.72 -6.22 17.14
C ALA A 2 15.90 -7.11 17.53
N ILE A 3 15.75 -8.43 17.40
CA ILE A 3 16.81 -9.40 17.68
C ILE A 3 17.98 -9.22 16.71
N ILE A 4 17.69 -9.06 15.42
CA ILE A 4 18.71 -8.84 14.38
C ILE A 4 19.44 -7.52 14.62
N ALA A 5 18.72 -6.43 14.94
CA ALA A 5 19.30 -5.14 15.25
C ALA A 5 20.25 -5.24 16.45
N ALA A 6 19.88 -5.95 17.50
CA ALA A 6 20.71 -6.17 18.69
C ALA A 6 21.96 -6.99 18.37
N GLN A 7 21.83 -8.06 17.57
CA GLN A 7 22.96 -8.92 17.17
C GLN A 7 23.98 -8.18 16.31
N GLU A 8 23.52 -7.31 15.42
CA GLU A 8 24.38 -6.53 14.51
C GLU A 8 24.88 -5.21 15.15
N GLY A 9 24.52 -4.93 16.40
CA GLY A 9 24.91 -3.72 17.09
C GLY A 9 24.31 -2.44 16.49
N VAL A 10 23.16 -2.55 15.88
CA VAL A 10 22.47 -1.42 15.24
C VAL A 10 21.65 -0.66 16.29
N GLU A 11 22.01 0.59 16.53
CA GLU A 11 21.27 1.48 17.41
C GLU A 11 20.13 2.15 16.63
N VAL A 12 18.97 1.53 16.65
CA VAL A 12 17.76 2.08 16.02
C VAL A 12 16.64 2.06 17.04
N ASP A 13 15.87 3.14 17.08
CA ASP A 13 14.72 3.30 17.96
C ASP A 13 13.70 2.18 17.75
N ALA A 14 13.09 1.71 18.83
CA ALA A 14 12.04 0.68 18.80
C ALA A 14 10.86 1.09 17.90
N HIS A 15 10.51 2.37 17.85
CA HIS A 15 9.48 2.88 16.95
C HIS A 15 9.89 2.70 15.47
N ALA A 16 11.13 3.00 15.11
CA ALA A 16 11.64 2.82 13.76
C ALA A 16 11.60 1.34 13.35
N ILE A 17 11.98 0.42 14.22
CA ILE A 17 11.91 -1.03 13.98
C ILE A 17 10.47 -1.45 13.72
N LYS A 18 9.51 -0.97 14.50
CA LYS A 18 8.07 -1.25 14.32
C LYS A 18 7.57 -0.77 12.96
N VAL A 19 7.92 0.46 12.56
CA VAL A 19 7.50 1.05 11.27
C VAL A 19 8.06 0.22 10.11
N ILE A 20 9.34 -0.13 10.15
CA ILE A 20 9.98 -0.95 9.12
C ILE A 20 9.32 -2.33 9.02
N ALA A 21 9.10 -3.00 10.14
CA ALA A 21 8.46 -4.31 10.17
C ALA A 21 7.05 -4.28 9.61
N LYS A 22 6.26 -3.26 9.97
CA LYS A 22 4.89 -3.09 9.49
C LYS A 22 4.84 -2.79 8.00
N LYS A 23 5.75 -1.94 7.50
CA LYS A 23 5.81 -1.57 6.08
C LYS A 23 6.09 -2.76 5.18
N HIS A 24 6.98 -3.65 5.58
CA HIS A 24 7.39 -4.79 4.77
C HIS A 24 6.65 -6.09 5.06
N GLY A 25 5.72 -6.08 6.02
CA GLY A 25 4.68 -7.09 6.19
C GLY A 25 5.13 -8.56 6.20
N GLY A 26 6.26 -8.88 6.82
CA GLY A 26 6.78 -10.25 6.87
C GLY A 26 7.83 -10.56 5.80
N ASP A 27 8.11 -9.65 4.90
CA ASP A 27 9.26 -9.75 3.99
C ASP A 27 10.55 -9.42 4.75
N LEU A 28 11.16 -10.44 5.32
CA LEU A 28 12.34 -10.29 6.16
C LEU A 28 13.53 -9.69 5.39
N ARG A 29 13.71 -10.06 4.13
CA ARG A 29 14.81 -9.55 3.31
C ARG A 29 14.72 -8.04 3.09
N ASN A 30 13.55 -7.53 2.73
CA ASN A 30 13.34 -6.10 2.55
C ASN A 30 13.36 -5.36 3.88
N SER A 31 12.87 -5.97 4.95
CA SER A 31 12.96 -5.41 6.30
C SER A 31 14.40 -5.24 6.77
N ILE A 32 15.25 -6.24 6.54
CA ILE A 32 16.68 -6.17 6.86
C ILE A 32 17.38 -5.09 6.04
N GLY A 33 17.08 -5.00 4.74
CA GLY A 33 17.62 -3.94 3.87
C GLY A 33 17.26 -2.54 4.35
N ALA A 34 16.02 -2.32 4.75
CA ALA A 34 15.57 -1.06 5.32
C ALA A 34 16.25 -0.76 6.67
N LEU A 35 16.43 -1.76 7.51
CA LEU A 35 17.14 -1.63 8.78
C LEU A 35 18.61 -1.25 8.57
N GLN A 36 19.29 -1.89 7.62
CA GLN A 36 20.66 -1.55 7.25
C GLN A 36 20.77 -0.11 6.78
N LYS A 37 19.84 0.35 5.94
CA LYS A 37 19.80 1.74 5.48
C LYS A 37 19.59 2.70 6.65
N ALA A 38 18.70 2.38 7.56
CA ALA A 38 18.44 3.19 8.76
C ALA A 38 19.66 3.32 9.66
N ALA A 39 20.48 2.26 9.76
CA ALA A 39 21.67 2.23 10.59
C ALA A 39 22.76 3.24 10.16
N TYR A 40 22.79 3.58 8.87
CA TYR A 40 23.77 4.54 8.31
C TYR A 40 23.26 5.98 8.24
N LEU A 41 22.03 6.24 8.63
CA LEU A 41 21.45 7.58 8.58
C LEU A 41 21.70 8.36 9.87
N GLU A 42 21.98 9.65 9.72
CA GLU A 42 22.04 10.58 10.84
C GLU A 42 20.64 10.74 11.46
N PRO A 43 20.52 11.18 12.75
CA PRO A 43 19.22 11.28 13.42
C PRO A 43 18.15 12.07 12.65
N LYS A 44 18.53 13.19 12.02
CA LYS A 44 17.61 14.00 11.21
C LYS A 44 17.15 13.26 9.95
N SER A 45 18.07 12.61 9.24
CA SER A 45 17.79 11.81 8.05
C SER A 45 16.98 10.59 8.39
N LEU A 46 17.24 9.95 9.52
CA LEU A 46 16.47 8.82 10.02
C LEU A 46 15.02 9.19 10.29
N ARG A 47 14.77 10.32 10.97
CA ARG A 47 13.40 10.81 11.22
C ARG A 47 12.65 11.04 9.92
N LYS A 48 13.30 11.66 8.94
CA LYS A 48 12.73 11.88 7.61
C LYS A 48 12.40 10.58 6.90
N PHE A 49 13.32 9.63 6.94
CA PHE A 49 13.14 8.30 6.34
C PHE A 49 11.95 7.55 6.96
N ILE A 50 11.84 7.54 8.29
CA ILE A 50 10.72 6.91 9.01
C ILE A 50 9.41 7.63 8.72
N ALA A 51 9.40 8.95 8.67
CA ALA A 51 8.21 9.74 8.31
C ALA A 51 7.75 9.44 6.88
N GLU A 52 8.68 9.26 5.93
CA GLU A 52 8.36 8.87 4.57
C GLU A 52 7.78 7.45 4.51
N LEU A 53 8.28 6.51 5.29
CA LEU A 53 7.71 5.16 5.39
C LEU A 53 6.30 5.18 5.98
N GLU A 54 6.05 5.99 6.99
CA GLU A 54 4.72 6.14 7.58
C GLU A 54 3.75 6.82 6.60
N SER A 55 4.16 7.90 5.94
CA SER A 55 3.33 8.65 5.00
C SER A 55 3.07 7.92 3.69
N SER A 56 3.96 7.04 3.27
CA SER A 56 3.75 6.16 2.13
C SER A 56 2.80 5.01 2.45
N GLY A 57 2.32 4.92 3.69
CA GLY A 57 1.31 3.97 4.10
C GLY A 57 0.04 4.17 3.30
N PHE A 58 -0.18 3.28 2.34
CA PHE A 58 -1.38 3.26 1.52
C PHE A 58 -2.56 2.79 2.38
N ASP A 59 -3.59 3.62 2.48
CA ASP A 59 -4.79 3.28 3.25
C ASP A 59 -5.82 2.59 2.35
N ALA A 60 -5.78 1.27 2.31
CA ALA A 60 -6.68 0.46 1.50
C ALA A 60 -8.15 0.61 1.92
N ASP A 61 -8.42 0.78 3.20
CA ASP A 61 -9.78 0.98 3.71
C ASP A 61 -10.38 2.31 3.20
N LEU A 62 -9.61 3.38 3.25
CA LEU A 62 -10.03 4.68 2.73
C LEU A 62 -10.33 4.61 1.23
N VAL A 63 -9.43 4.00 0.45
CA VAL A 63 -9.61 3.84 -0.99
C VAL A 63 -10.87 3.03 -1.30
N LEU A 64 -11.09 1.93 -0.60
CA LEU A 64 -12.27 1.09 -0.80
C LEU A 64 -13.56 1.90 -0.54
N ARG A 65 -13.62 2.64 0.55
CA ARG A 65 -14.78 3.46 0.88
C ARG A 65 -15.03 4.58 -0.14
N LEU A 66 -13.97 5.26 -0.57
CA LEU A 66 -14.07 6.32 -1.59
C LEU A 66 -14.52 5.77 -2.94
N CYS A 67 -13.97 4.64 -3.37
CA CYS A 67 -14.33 4.03 -4.65
C CYS A 67 -15.76 3.47 -4.66
N MET A 68 -16.30 3.08 -3.52
CA MET A 68 -17.68 2.61 -3.41
C MET A 68 -18.71 3.74 -3.47
N SER A 69 -18.28 4.98 -3.37
CA SER A 69 -19.15 6.16 -3.46
C SER A 69 -19.02 6.81 -4.83
N GLU A 70 -20.10 6.85 -5.61
CA GLU A 70 -20.10 7.50 -6.92
C GLU A 70 -19.62 8.96 -6.87
N LYS A 71 -19.94 9.66 -5.80
CA LYS A 71 -19.59 11.08 -5.62
C LYS A 71 -18.12 11.29 -5.30
N ALA A 72 -17.42 10.24 -4.89
CA ALA A 72 -16.03 10.31 -4.42
C ALA A 72 -15.07 9.54 -5.32
N ILE A 73 -15.48 9.13 -6.53
CA ILE A 73 -14.65 8.32 -7.44
C ILE A 73 -13.30 9.00 -7.71
N GLN A 74 -13.30 10.28 -8.02
CA GLN A 74 -12.04 11.01 -8.29
C GLN A 74 -11.12 11.03 -7.08
N GLN A 75 -11.69 11.21 -5.89
CA GLN A 75 -10.91 11.16 -4.65
C GLN A 75 -10.34 9.75 -4.41
N GLY A 76 -11.12 8.72 -4.71
CA GLY A 76 -10.67 7.33 -4.65
C GLY A 76 -9.51 7.05 -5.61
N VAL A 77 -9.60 7.54 -6.84
CA VAL A 77 -8.53 7.41 -7.83
C VAL A 77 -7.26 8.12 -7.35
N MET A 78 -7.39 9.33 -6.86
CA MET A 78 -6.24 10.09 -6.35
C MET A 78 -5.60 9.40 -5.15
N ALA A 79 -6.39 8.85 -4.24
CA ALA A 79 -5.89 8.09 -3.10
C ALA A 79 -5.20 6.79 -3.53
N LEU A 80 -5.75 6.11 -4.54
CA LEU A 80 -5.17 4.88 -5.08
C LEU A 80 -3.80 5.14 -5.72
N ILE A 81 -3.69 6.19 -6.50
CA ILE A 81 -2.47 6.52 -7.24
C ILE A 81 -1.44 7.19 -6.33
N ASN A 82 -1.86 8.15 -5.51
CA ASN A 82 -1.01 8.94 -4.60
C ASN A 82 0.32 9.38 -5.27
N ASN A 83 0.22 9.99 -6.45
CA ASN A 83 1.36 10.44 -7.27
C ASN A 83 2.36 9.35 -7.68
N ARG A 84 1.98 8.08 -7.57
CA ARG A 84 2.81 6.94 -7.96
C ARG A 84 2.02 5.95 -8.82
N PRO A 85 1.71 6.29 -10.09
CA PRO A 85 0.92 5.42 -10.96
C PRO A 85 1.53 4.03 -11.18
N ALA A 86 2.86 3.94 -11.11
CA ALA A 86 3.58 2.67 -11.29
C ALA A 86 3.22 1.61 -10.23
N LEU A 87 2.69 2.03 -9.08
CA LEU A 87 2.30 1.12 -7.99
C LEU A 87 0.81 0.71 -8.05
N THR A 88 0.11 1.04 -9.12
CA THR A 88 -1.33 0.79 -9.23
C THR A 88 -1.68 -0.68 -9.04
N LYS A 89 -0.92 -1.59 -9.63
CA LYS A 89 -1.16 -3.04 -9.53
C LYS A 89 -1.07 -3.53 -8.07
N GLU A 90 -0.02 -3.15 -7.37
CA GLU A 90 0.20 -3.54 -5.98
C GLU A 90 -0.87 -2.96 -5.07
N ARG A 91 -1.27 -1.73 -5.31
CA ARG A 91 -2.31 -1.06 -4.52
C ARG A 91 -3.69 -1.65 -4.75
N ILE A 92 -4.02 -2.03 -5.97
CA ILE A 92 -5.27 -2.75 -6.27
C ILE A 92 -5.30 -4.08 -5.51
N ARG A 93 -4.20 -4.80 -5.45
CA ARG A 93 -4.10 -6.04 -4.68
C ARG A 93 -4.27 -5.80 -3.19
N GLU A 94 -3.71 -4.72 -2.65
CA GLU A 94 -3.91 -4.35 -1.24
C GLU A 94 -5.38 -4.04 -0.93
N VAL A 95 -6.05 -3.29 -1.80
CA VAL A 95 -7.49 -3.00 -1.66
C VAL A 95 -8.30 -4.29 -1.71
N PHE A 96 -8.01 -5.17 -2.66
CA PHE A 96 -8.66 -6.48 -2.75
C PHE A 96 -8.46 -7.31 -1.47
N THR A 97 -7.23 -7.40 -0.99
CA THR A 97 -6.92 -8.15 0.23
C THR A 97 -7.65 -7.58 1.44
N HIS A 98 -7.68 -6.26 1.57
CA HIS A 98 -8.42 -5.59 2.63
C HIS A 98 -9.92 -5.87 2.53
N ALA A 99 -10.49 -5.78 1.32
CA ALA A 99 -11.91 -6.03 1.09
C ALA A 99 -12.32 -7.44 1.49
N MET A 100 -11.46 -8.44 1.26
CA MET A 100 -11.75 -9.81 1.67
C MET A 100 -11.83 -9.99 3.19
N LYS A 101 -11.22 -9.11 3.95
CA LYS A 101 -11.20 -9.14 5.42
C LYS A 101 -12.22 -8.20 6.07
N SER A 102 -12.73 -7.21 5.34
CA SER A 102 -13.64 -6.21 5.90
C SER A 102 -15.11 -6.62 5.71
N PRO A 103 -16.01 -6.22 6.65
CA PRO A 103 -17.45 -6.48 6.48
C PRO A 103 -18.04 -5.82 5.25
N ALA A 104 -17.63 -4.59 4.94
CA ALA A 104 -18.09 -3.86 3.75
C ALA A 104 -17.65 -4.57 2.46
N GLY A 105 -16.41 -5.04 2.42
CA GLY A 105 -15.89 -5.78 1.28
C GLY A 105 -16.54 -7.15 1.11
N GLN A 106 -16.90 -7.81 2.22
CA GLN A 106 -17.59 -9.11 2.15
C GLN A 106 -18.97 -9.02 1.50
N SER A 107 -19.69 -7.92 1.72
CA SER A 107 -20.98 -7.68 1.07
C SER A 107 -20.85 -7.47 -0.45
N ASN A 108 -19.67 -7.09 -0.92
CA ASN A 108 -19.39 -6.78 -2.32
C ASN A 108 -18.26 -7.62 -2.90
N LYS A 109 -18.07 -8.83 -2.37
CA LYS A 109 -16.95 -9.71 -2.72
C LYS A 109 -16.78 -9.95 -4.21
N VAL A 110 -17.87 -10.30 -4.88
CA VAL A 110 -17.87 -10.59 -6.32
C VAL A 110 -17.49 -9.36 -7.11
N LYS A 111 -18.04 -8.22 -6.73
CA LYS A 111 -17.79 -6.93 -7.38
C LYS A 111 -16.31 -6.52 -7.27
N VAL A 112 -15.74 -6.65 -6.07
CA VAL A 112 -14.32 -6.34 -5.84
C VAL A 112 -13.42 -7.31 -6.59
N LEU A 113 -13.77 -8.59 -6.60
CA LEU A 113 -13.01 -9.61 -7.33
C LEU A 113 -13.02 -9.34 -8.83
N ASP A 114 -14.18 -9.07 -9.41
CA ASP A 114 -14.30 -8.77 -10.84
C ASP A 114 -13.50 -7.53 -11.23
N ALA A 115 -13.59 -6.48 -10.41
CA ALA A 115 -12.83 -5.25 -10.63
C ALA A 115 -11.32 -5.51 -10.58
N ALA A 116 -10.85 -6.30 -9.63
CA ALA A 116 -9.44 -6.63 -9.48
C ALA A 116 -8.93 -7.48 -10.65
N ILE A 117 -9.69 -8.49 -11.09
CA ILE A 117 -9.33 -9.36 -12.22
C ILE A 117 -9.23 -8.53 -13.49
N GLN A 118 -10.22 -7.70 -13.79
CA GLN A 118 -10.21 -6.87 -14.98
C GLN A 118 -9.04 -5.89 -14.96
N SER A 119 -8.75 -5.28 -13.81
CA SER A 119 -7.65 -4.33 -13.67
C SER A 119 -6.29 -5.01 -13.87
N GLU A 120 -6.07 -6.21 -13.34
CA GLU A 120 -4.83 -6.94 -13.59
C GLU A 120 -4.68 -7.34 -15.07
N ARG A 121 -5.76 -7.75 -15.71
CA ARG A 121 -5.76 -8.04 -17.14
C ARG A 121 -5.37 -6.82 -17.96
N ASP A 122 -5.96 -5.67 -17.66
CA ASP A 122 -5.68 -4.42 -18.37
C ASP A 122 -4.22 -4.01 -18.21
N ILE A 123 -3.66 -4.16 -17.01
CA ILE A 123 -2.23 -3.89 -16.76
C ILE A 123 -1.34 -4.81 -17.59
N LEU A 124 -1.66 -6.10 -17.65
CA LEU A 124 -0.91 -7.06 -18.47
C LEU A 124 -1.00 -6.75 -19.97
N MET A 125 -2.10 -6.16 -20.41
CA MET A 125 -2.31 -5.74 -21.79
C MET A 125 -1.67 -4.37 -22.14
N GLY A 126 -1.01 -3.75 -21.17
CA GLY A 126 -0.31 -2.49 -21.39
C GLY A 126 -1.19 -1.24 -21.28
N VAL A 127 -2.37 -1.35 -20.71
CA VAL A 127 -3.22 -0.17 -20.47
C VAL A 127 -2.55 0.75 -19.44
N ASP A 128 -2.64 2.05 -19.67
CA ASP A 128 -2.07 3.05 -18.77
C ASP A 128 -2.57 2.87 -17.33
N PRO A 129 -1.68 2.88 -16.32
CA PRO A 129 -2.08 2.69 -14.92
C PRO A 129 -3.12 3.67 -14.43
N LEU A 130 -3.13 4.90 -14.91
CA LEU A 130 -4.13 5.91 -14.55
C LEU A 130 -5.52 5.51 -15.04
N ILE A 131 -5.61 5.02 -16.27
CA ILE A 131 -6.87 4.51 -16.84
C ILE A 131 -7.35 3.30 -16.06
N VAL A 132 -6.45 2.39 -15.71
CA VAL A 132 -6.77 1.21 -14.89
C VAL A 132 -7.32 1.62 -13.53
N ALA A 133 -6.71 2.60 -12.87
CA ALA A 133 -7.16 3.11 -11.57
C ALA A 133 -8.58 3.70 -11.66
N HIS A 134 -8.85 4.50 -12.67
CA HIS A 134 -10.19 5.06 -12.91
C HIS A 134 -11.22 3.97 -13.13
N ASN A 135 -10.92 2.99 -13.96
CA ASN A 135 -11.84 1.89 -14.25
C ASN A 135 -12.09 1.02 -13.02
N PHE A 136 -11.06 0.75 -12.22
CA PHE A 136 -11.20 0.01 -10.97
C PHE A 136 -12.15 0.70 -10.00
N CYS A 137 -11.98 2.00 -9.77
CA CYS A 137 -12.87 2.76 -8.91
C CYS A 137 -14.30 2.83 -9.47
N ARG A 138 -14.45 2.98 -10.78
CA ARG A 138 -15.75 2.98 -11.43
C ARG A 138 -16.48 1.66 -11.23
N LEU A 139 -15.80 0.55 -11.42
CA LEU A 139 -16.39 -0.78 -11.22
C LEU A 139 -16.82 -1.01 -9.78
N LEU A 140 -16.09 -0.49 -8.81
CA LEU A 140 -16.47 -0.58 -7.40
C LEU A 140 -17.66 0.29 -7.05
N SER A 141 -17.89 1.40 -7.77
CA SER A 141 -18.99 2.32 -7.52
C SER A 141 -20.33 1.87 -8.11
N GLU A 142 -20.31 0.98 -9.06
CA GLU A 142 -21.54 0.44 -9.70
C GLU A 142 -22.44 -0.42 -8.82
#